data_13ef86fdf1b0635cb4e0ff6cec2200a8
#
_entry.id   13ef86fdf1b0635cb4e0ff6cec2200a8
#
_cell.length_a   1.000
_cell.length_b   1.000
_cell.length_c   1.000
_cell.angle_alpha   90.00
_cell.angle_beta   90.00
_cell.angle_gamma   90.00
#
_symmetry.space_group_name_H-M   'P 1'
#
loop_
_entity.id
_entity.type
_entity.pdbx_description
1 polymer ?
#
loop_
_entity_poly.entity_id
_entity_poly.type
_entity_poly.pdbx_seq_one_letter_code
_entity_poly.pdbx_strand_id
1 'polypeptide(L)'
;GADVTGYALQAPTDPSLFMLANVGSCLRDVRGDTGDLESMQAAVNEARPEIVIHMAAQALVRRSYAEPVENYATNVMGTVNLLEAVRQTGGVHAVLIVTSDKCYENREWPWGYRENEPMGGFDPYSSSKGCAELVTAAYRSSYFSDTETAVASVRAGNVIGGGDWAADRLVPDMMRAAIGGQTSSLRNPDAVRPWQHVLEPLSGYLMLAEHLCSDGQAFAEAWNFGPADTDARPVDWIAGKLAALWTDIRWETDGSTQPHEAHYLKLDCSRAHTRLGWTPLLPLEQALSWTVDWYRTYARGADVRKITGQQIENYSELRKASK
;
A
#
# COMPACT_ATOMS: atom_id res chain seq x y z
N GLY A 1 -20.42 6.58 9.83
CA GLY A 1 -19.54 5.56 9.26
C GLY A 1 -20.01 5.20 7.85
N ALA A 2 -19.13 4.61 7.05
CA ALA A 2 -19.48 4.14 5.72
C ALA A 2 -19.92 2.66 5.78
N ASP A 3 -20.81 2.25 4.89
CA ASP A 3 -21.04 0.85 4.60
C ASP A 3 -19.91 0.32 3.71
N VAL A 4 -19.19 -0.68 4.20
CA VAL A 4 -18.00 -1.19 3.51
C VAL A 4 -18.25 -2.61 3.01
N THR A 5 -18.00 -2.83 1.72
CA THR A 5 -17.93 -4.17 1.13
C THR A 5 -16.47 -4.46 0.73
N GLY A 6 -15.91 -5.53 1.27
CA GLY A 6 -14.60 -6.04 0.87
C GLY A 6 -14.74 -7.15 -0.17
N TYR A 7 -14.00 -7.05 -1.28
CA TYR A 7 -13.90 -8.09 -2.31
C TYR A 7 -12.44 -8.53 -2.44
N ALA A 8 -12.14 -9.75 -2.07
CA ALA A 8 -10.78 -10.29 -2.09
C ALA A 8 -10.76 -11.81 -2.02
N LEU A 9 -9.64 -12.41 -2.35
CA LEU A 9 -9.32 -13.80 -1.99
C LEU A 9 -9.25 -13.98 -0.48
N GLN A 10 -9.10 -15.21 -0.02
CA GLN A 10 -8.77 -15.50 1.38
C GLN A 10 -7.47 -14.80 1.79
N ALA A 11 -7.37 -14.45 3.08
CA ALA A 11 -6.14 -13.89 3.62
C ALA A 11 -4.94 -14.81 3.30
N PRO A 12 -3.85 -14.28 2.70
CA PRO A 12 -2.75 -15.10 2.20
C PRO A 12 -1.79 -15.60 3.29
N THR A 13 -2.00 -15.18 4.54
CA THR A 13 -1.12 -15.52 5.68
C THR A 13 -1.93 -16.01 6.88
N ASP A 14 -1.33 -16.90 7.64
CA ASP A 14 -1.79 -17.31 8.96
C ASP A 14 -0.60 -17.17 9.94
N PRO A 15 -0.71 -16.24 10.92
CA PRO A 15 -1.83 -15.36 11.20
C PRO A 15 -2.05 -14.26 10.15
N SER A 16 -3.22 -13.59 10.19
CA SER A 16 -3.53 -12.42 9.36
C SER A 16 -4.21 -11.33 10.19
N LEU A 17 -3.97 -10.07 9.87
CA LEU A 17 -4.65 -8.95 10.53
C LEU A 17 -6.19 -9.07 10.40
N PHE A 18 -6.67 -9.54 9.24
CA PHE A 18 -8.10 -9.75 9.00
C PHE A 18 -8.75 -10.64 10.07
N MET A 19 -8.11 -11.77 10.40
CA MET A 19 -8.60 -12.70 11.43
C MET A 19 -8.34 -12.18 12.84
N LEU A 20 -7.12 -11.72 13.11
CA LEU A 20 -6.70 -11.29 14.45
C LEU A 20 -7.49 -10.07 14.96
N ALA A 21 -7.80 -9.11 14.09
CA ALA A 21 -8.58 -7.94 14.45
C ALA A 21 -10.09 -8.11 14.17
N ASN A 22 -10.54 -9.31 13.76
CA ASN A 22 -11.93 -9.59 13.41
C ASN A 22 -12.53 -8.56 12.44
N VAL A 23 -11.78 -8.25 11.37
CA VAL A 23 -12.16 -7.22 10.39
C VAL A 23 -13.47 -7.57 9.68
N GLY A 24 -13.72 -8.84 9.40
CA GLY A 24 -14.97 -9.32 8.80
C GLY A 24 -16.25 -8.94 9.54
N SER A 25 -16.15 -8.61 10.86
CA SER A 25 -17.30 -8.09 11.61
C SER A 25 -17.63 -6.62 11.34
N CYS A 26 -16.76 -5.91 10.63
CA CYS A 26 -16.88 -4.46 10.35
C CYS A 26 -17.28 -4.15 8.91
N LEU A 27 -17.39 -5.17 8.05
CA LEU A 27 -17.68 -5.01 6.62
C LEU A 27 -18.47 -6.22 6.09
N ARG A 28 -19.07 -6.06 4.91
CA ARG A 28 -19.57 -7.18 4.12
C ARG A 28 -18.40 -7.85 3.40
N ASP A 29 -18.09 -9.10 3.76
CA ASP A 29 -16.97 -9.84 3.20
C ASP A 29 -17.42 -10.70 2.01
N VAL A 30 -16.98 -10.32 0.80
CA VAL A 30 -17.26 -11.04 -0.46
C VAL A 30 -15.96 -11.67 -0.95
N ARG A 31 -15.95 -12.98 -1.12
CA ARG A 31 -14.77 -13.71 -1.60
C ARG A 31 -14.82 -13.88 -3.11
N GLY A 32 -13.75 -13.41 -3.78
CA GLY A 32 -13.61 -13.51 -5.23
C GLY A 32 -12.23 -13.12 -5.71
N ASP A 33 -11.93 -13.52 -6.95
CA ASP A 33 -10.68 -13.21 -7.64
C ASP A 33 -10.88 -11.98 -8.53
N THR A 34 -9.97 -11.01 -8.46
CA THR A 34 -9.96 -9.85 -9.36
C THR A 34 -9.70 -10.23 -10.83
N GLY A 35 -9.14 -11.39 -11.08
CA GLY A 35 -8.99 -11.98 -12.41
C GLY A 35 -10.31 -12.41 -13.07
N ASP A 36 -11.38 -12.60 -12.28
CA ASP A 36 -12.71 -12.99 -12.76
C ASP A 36 -13.60 -11.75 -12.94
N LEU A 37 -13.77 -11.33 -14.20
CA LEU A 37 -14.58 -10.16 -14.54
C LEU A 37 -16.06 -10.34 -14.19
N GLU A 38 -16.64 -11.51 -14.39
CA GLU A 38 -18.06 -11.76 -14.14
C GLU A 38 -18.36 -11.63 -12.63
N SER A 39 -17.54 -12.29 -11.80
CA SER A 39 -17.65 -12.21 -10.35
C SER A 39 -17.41 -10.79 -9.83
N MET A 40 -16.42 -10.07 -10.38
CA MET A 40 -16.13 -8.67 -10.06
C MET A 40 -17.34 -7.78 -10.39
N GLN A 41 -17.90 -7.92 -11.58
CA GLN A 41 -19.05 -7.14 -12.03
C GLN A 41 -20.30 -7.42 -11.17
N ALA A 42 -20.53 -8.69 -10.82
CA ALA A 42 -21.61 -9.06 -9.92
C ALA A 42 -21.45 -8.40 -8.54
N ALA A 43 -20.24 -8.42 -7.99
CA ALA A 43 -19.94 -7.79 -6.69
C ALA A 43 -20.13 -6.27 -6.72
N VAL A 44 -19.67 -5.58 -7.77
CA VAL A 44 -19.84 -4.12 -7.92
C VAL A 44 -21.33 -3.77 -8.10
N ASN A 45 -22.07 -4.53 -8.92
CA ASN A 45 -23.50 -4.34 -9.13
C ASN A 45 -24.32 -4.54 -7.84
N GLU A 46 -23.94 -5.50 -7.01
CA GLU A 46 -24.64 -5.79 -5.76
C GLU A 46 -24.29 -4.75 -4.68
N ALA A 47 -23.02 -4.35 -4.55
CA ALA A 47 -22.56 -3.39 -3.57
C ALA A 47 -23.01 -1.95 -3.89
N ARG A 48 -23.12 -1.61 -5.18
CA ARG A 48 -23.40 -0.24 -5.69
C ARG A 48 -22.58 0.84 -4.97
N PRO A 49 -21.25 0.71 -4.98
CA PRO A 49 -20.39 1.61 -4.22
C PRO A 49 -20.38 3.02 -4.82
N GLU A 50 -20.37 4.05 -3.96
CA GLU A 50 -20.06 5.42 -4.37
C GLU A 50 -18.56 5.62 -4.55
N ILE A 51 -17.74 4.90 -3.76
CA ILE A 51 -16.28 4.97 -3.75
C ILE A 51 -15.72 3.56 -3.90
N VAL A 52 -14.76 3.39 -4.80
CA VAL A 52 -14.01 2.14 -4.99
C VAL A 52 -12.53 2.38 -4.74
N ILE A 53 -11.92 1.58 -3.86
CA ILE A 53 -10.48 1.60 -3.60
C ILE A 53 -9.89 0.24 -3.97
N HIS A 54 -9.16 0.16 -5.08
CA HIS A 54 -8.53 -1.06 -5.57
C HIS A 54 -7.16 -1.24 -4.94
N MET A 55 -7.08 -2.10 -3.93
CA MET A 55 -5.83 -2.43 -3.23
C MET A 55 -5.38 -3.87 -3.50
N ALA A 56 -6.20 -4.70 -4.15
CA ALA A 56 -5.88 -6.09 -4.46
C ALA A 56 -4.69 -6.16 -5.43
N ALA A 57 -3.68 -6.92 -5.05
CA ALA A 57 -2.47 -7.11 -5.85
C ALA A 57 -1.67 -8.33 -5.38
N GLN A 58 -0.91 -8.94 -6.29
CA GLN A 58 0.28 -9.70 -5.90
C GLN A 58 1.38 -8.67 -5.63
N ALA A 59 1.77 -8.50 -4.34
CA ALA A 59 2.59 -7.38 -3.88
C ALA A 59 4.05 -7.76 -3.54
N LEU A 60 4.47 -8.99 -3.81
CA LEU A 60 5.78 -9.51 -3.42
C LEU A 60 6.71 -9.63 -4.63
N VAL A 61 7.80 -8.84 -4.63
CA VAL A 61 8.78 -8.83 -5.72
C VAL A 61 9.34 -10.22 -5.99
N ARG A 62 9.76 -10.96 -4.96
CA ARG A 62 10.33 -12.31 -5.15
C ARG A 62 9.34 -13.30 -5.73
N ARG A 63 8.08 -13.27 -5.27
CA ARG A 63 7.03 -14.11 -5.86
C ARG A 63 6.78 -13.76 -7.32
N SER A 64 6.93 -12.50 -7.73
CA SER A 64 6.75 -12.09 -9.12
C SER A 64 7.79 -12.71 -10.07
N TYR A 65 9.01 -12.96 -9.59
CA TYR A 65 10.02 -13.70 -10.36
C TYR A 65 9.66 -15.19 -10.51
N ALA A 66 9.08 -15.80 -9.49
CA ALA A 66 8.67 -17.21 -9.53
C ALA A 66 7.38 -17.41 -10.34
N GLU A 67 6.44 -16.47 -10.24
CA GLU A 67 5.08 -16.58 -10.80
C GLU A 67 4.71 -15.32 -11.62
N PRO A 68 5.46 -14.99 -12.70
CA PRO A 68 5.24 -13.74 -13.43
C PRO A 68 3.88 -13.65 -14.12
N VAL A 69 3.35 -14.76 -14.62
CA VAL A 69 2.04 -14.78 -15.29
C VAL A 69 0.92 -14.43 -14.30
N GLU A 70 0.92 -15.04 -13.12
CA GLU A 70 -0.04 -14.71 -12.05
C GLU A 70 0.09 -13.24 -11.63
N ASN A 71 1.33 -12.74 -11.52
CA ASN A 71 1.58 -11.35 -11.15
C ASN A 71 0.93 -10.36 -12.14
N TYR A 72 1.13 -10.56 -13.45
CA TYR A 72 0.49 -9.70 -14.47
C TYR A 72 -1.03 -9.92 -14.53
N ALA A 73 -1.50 -11.15 -14.42
CA ALA A 73 -2.93 -11.44 -14.40
C ALA A 73 -3.64 -10.70 -13.25
N THR A 74 -3.08 -10.79 -12.04
CA THR A 74 -3.65 -10.11 -10.87
C THR A 74 -3.51 -8.59 -10.95
N ASN A 75 -2.31 -8.06 -11.22
CA ASN A 75 -2.05 -6.65 -11.08
C ASN A 75 -2.52 -5.82 -12.29
N VAL A 76 -2.42 -6.37 -13.50
CA VAL A 76 -2.82 -5.66 -14.72
C VAL A 76 -4.26 -6.01 -15.09
N MET A 77 -4.55 -7.30 -15.27
CA MET A 77 -5.89 -7.69 -15.68
C MET A 77 -6.92 -7.48 -14.58
N GLY A 78 -6.55 -7.68 -13.28
CA GLY A 78 -7.42 -7.31 -12.16
C GLY A 78 -7.77 -5.82 -12.14
N THR A 79 -6.83 -4.94 -12.50
CA THR A 79 -7.10 -3.49 -12.67
C THR A 79 -8.04 -3.22 -13.87
N VAL A 80 -7.82 -3.90 -15.01
CA VAL A 80 -8.71 -3.82 -16.19
C VAL A 80 -10.12 -4.26 -15.82
N ASN A 81 -10.25 -5.42 -15.17
CA ASN A 81 -11.55 -6.00 -14.79
C ASN A 81 -12.33 -5.08 -13.86
N LEU A 82 -11.67 -4.48 -12.86
CA LEU A 82 -12.32 -3.53 -11.96
C LEU A 82 -12.80 -2.29 -12.71
N LEU A 83 -11.93 -1.66 -13.51
CA LEU A 83 -12.30 -0.47 -14.25
C LEU A 83 -13.43 -0.74 -15.25
N GLU A 84 -13.44 -1.91 -15.87
CA GLU A 84 -14.54 -2.34 -16.74
C GLU A 84 -15.83 -2.59 -15.98
N ALA A 85 -15.78 -3.26 -14.82
CA ALA A 85 -16.93 -3.46 -13.96
C ALA A 85 -17.55 -2.14 -13.51
N VAL A 86 -16.72 -1.17 -13.10
CA VAL A 86 -17.16 0.19 -12.75
C VAL A 86 -17.82 0.88 -13.94
N ARG A 87 -17.18 0.83 -15.11
CA ARG A 87 -17.69 1.46 -16.35
C ARG A 87 -19.07 0.94 -16.73
N GLN A 88 -19.30 -0.37 -16.57
CA GLN A 88 -20.56 -0.99 -16.96
C GLN A 88 -21.67 -0.81 -15.92
N THR A 89 -21.32 -0.69 -14.63
CA THR A 89 -22.31 -0.54 -13.54
C THR A 89 -22.83 0.88 -13.45
N GLY A 90 -21.96 1.88 -13.58
CA GLY A 90 -22.31 3.30 -13.33
C GLY A 90 -22.58 3.62 -11.86
N GLY A 91 -22.80 4.90 -11.55
CA GLY A 91 -23.13 5.36 -10.20
C GLY A 91 -21.95 5.41 -9.20
N VAL A 92 -20.74 5.06 -9.64
CA VAL A 92 -19.51 5.24 -8.86
C VAL A 92 -18.99 6.66 -9.08
N HIS A 93 -18.73 7.40 -8.01
CA HIS A 93 -18.22 8.77 -8.09
C HIS A 93 -16.69 8.81 -8.04
N ALA A 94 -16.06 7.98 -7.23
CA ALA A 94 -14.60 7.97 -7.06
C ALA A 94 -14.01 6.58 -7.18
N VAL A 95 -12.93 6.44 -7.95
CA VAL A 95 -12.13 5.22 -8.07
C VAL A 95 -10.67 5.54 -7.79
N LEU A 96 -10.08 4.85 -6.81
CA LEU A 96 -8.66 4.92 -6.49
C LEU A 96 -7.98 3.59 -6.84
N ILE A 97 -6.98 3.63 -7.71
CA ILE A 97 -6.15 2.47 -8.05
C ILE A 97 -4.82 2.57 -7.31
N VAL A 98 -4.59 1.67 -6.36
CA VAL A 98 -3.37 1.65 -5.56
C VAL A 98 -2.27 0.90 -6.32
N THR A 99 -1.25 1.64 -6.72
CA THR A 99 -0.09 1.09 -7.42
C THR A 99 1.13 0.99 -6.50
N SER A 100 2.25 1.63 -6.80
CA SER A 100 3.47 1.58 -6.01
C SER A 100 4.44 2.66 -6.50
N ASP A 101 5.39 3.07 -5.65
CA ASP A 101 6.58 3.84 -6.03
C ASP A 101 7.46 3.10 -7.06
N LYS A 102 7.39 1.77 -7.09
CA LYS A 102 8.14 0.92 -8.04
C LYS A 102 7.59 0.95 -9.48
N CYS A 103 6.51 1.68 -9.74
CA CYS A 103 5.96 1.84 -11.09
C CYS A 103 6.82 2.70 -12.01
N TYR A 104 7.73 3.49 -11.49
CA TYR A 104 8.60 4.38 -12.25
C TYR A 104 9.76 3.66 -12.95
N GLU A 105 10.23 4.20 -14.08
CA GLU A 105 11.54 3.88 -14.63
C GLU A 105 12.63 4.39 -13.67
N ASN A 106 13.08 3.51 -12.77
CA ASN A 106 14.04 3.91 -11.73
C ASN A 106 15.44 4.10 -12.29
N ARG A 107 15.94 5.33 -12.24
CA ARG A 107 17.29 5.75 -12.65
C ARG A 107 18.23 5.99 -11.46
N GLU A 108 17.79 5.65 -10.25
CA GLU A 108 18.54 5.78 -9.00
C GLU A 108 19.14 7.17 -8.74
N TRP A 109 18.48 8.22 -9.20
CA TRP A 109 18.91 9.59 -8.97
C TRP A 109 18.52 10.10 -7.56
N PRO A 110 19.16 11.21 -7.07
CA PRO A 110 19.01 11.63 -5.66
C PRO A 110 17.68 12.34 -5.34
N TRP A 111 16.89 12.74 -6.32
CA TRP A 111 15.59 13.40 -6.13
C TRP A 111 14.41 12.45 -6.25
N GLY A 112 13.27 12.87 -5.69
CA GLY A 112 12.03 12.08 -5.74
C GLY A 112 11.40 12.06 -7.14
N TYR A 113 10.76 10.94 -7.50
CA TYR A 113 9.99 10.79 -8.74
C TYR A 113 8.69 11.57 -8.66
N ARG A 114 8.38 12.34 -9.70
CA ARG A 114 7.13 13.06 -9.87
C ARG A 114 6.11 12.22 -10.63
N GLU A 115 4.83 12.55 -10.48
CA GLU A 115 3.75 11.76 -11.07
C GLU A 115 3.74 11.72 -12.60
N ASN A 116 4.36 12.68 -13.26
CA ASN A 116 4.48 12.76 -14.72
C ASN A 116 5.76 12.13 -15.30
N GLU A 117 6.58 11.49 -14.46
CA GLU A 117 7.79 10.82 -14.94
C GLU A 117 7.50 9.43 -15.54
N PRO A 118 8.40 8.91 -16.40
CA PRO A 118 8.16 7.68 -17.15
C PRO A 118 7.86 6.48 -16.23
N MET A 119 6.88 5.68 -16.66
CA MET A 119 6.61 4.37 -16.06
C MET A 119 7.62 3.34 -16.57
N GLY A 120 7.96 2.38 -15.70
CA GLY A 120 8.91 1.33 -16.02
C GLY A 120 8.77 0.14 -15.08
N GLY A 121 9.91 -0.38 -14.65
CA GLY A 121 10.02 -1.47 -13.69
C GLY A 121 10.97 -2.55 -14.19
N PHE A 122 11.98 -2.86 -13.39
CA PHE A 122 12.99 -3.85 -13.74
C PHE A 122 12.47 -5.28 -13.55
N ASP A 123 11.73 -5.52 -12.48
CA ASP A 123 11.17 -6.82 -12.14
C ASP A 123 9.67 -6.92 -12.55
N PRO A 124 9.11 -8.15 -12.62
CA PRO A 124 7.72 -8.33 -13.05
C PRO A 124 6.70 -7.60 -12.16
N TYR A 125 6.93 -7.50 -10.84
CA TYR A 125 6.04 -6.74 -9.95
C TYR A 125 6.05 -5.25 -10.29
N SER A 126 7.24 -4.66 -10.35
CA SER A 126 7.43 -3.24 -10.67
C SER A 126 6.84 -2.89 -12.03
N SER A 127 7.13 -3.70 -13.05
CA SER A 127 6.57 -3.59 -14.39
C SER A 127 5.03 -3.70 -14.39
N SER A 128 4.46 -4.66 -13.64
CA SER A 128 3.00 -4.82 -13.57
C SER A 128 2.31 -3.59 -12.94
N LYS A 129 2.95 -2.93 -11.97
CA LYS A 129 2.44 -1.69 -11.38
C LYS A 129 2.55 -0.50 -12.35
N GLY A 130 3.60 -0.43 -13.16
CA GLY A 130 3.71 0.52 -14.27
C GLY A 130 2.62 0.30 -15.33
N CYS A 131 2.35 -0.96 -15.69
CA CYS A 131 1.24 -1.31 -16.59
C CYS A 131 -0.13 -0.92 -16.02
N ALA A 132 -0.36 -1.14 -14.72
CA ALA A 132 -1.60 -0.73 -14.05
C ALA A 132 -1.81 0.80 -14.10
N GLU A 133 -0.74 1.59 -13.97
CA GLU A 133 -0.77 3.05 -14.18
C GLU A 133 -1.18 3.43 -15.61
N LEU A 134 -0.58 2.78 -16.62
CA LEU A 134 -0.91 3.02 -18.04
C LEU A 134 -2.35 2.64 -18.35
N VAL A 135 -2.82 1.49 -17.85
CA VAL A 135 -4.22 1.05 -17.98
C VAL A 135 -5.16 2.08 -17.33
N THR A 136 -4.86 2.49 -16.10
CA THR A 136 -5.68 3.48 -15.38
C THR A 136 -5.75 4.80 -16.14
N ALA A 137 -4.63 5.29 -16.65
CA ALA A 137 -4.58 6.52 -17.44
C ALA A 137 -5.38 6.40 -18.74
N ALA A 138 -5.30 5.26 -19.44
CA ALA A 138 -6.06 4.98 -20.65
C ALA A 138 -7.57 4.95 -20.38
N TYR A 139 -8.01 4.24 -19.34
CA TYR A 139 -9.44 4.19 -18.98
C TYR A 139 -9.96 5.56 -18.57
N ARG A 140 -9.21 6.31 -17.76
CA ARG A 140 -9.55 7.68 -17.35
C ARG A 140 -9.81 8.57 -18.57
N SER A 141 -8.90 8.56 -19.52
CA SER A 141 -9.00 9.42 -20.72
C SER A 141 -10.06 8.97 -21.71
N SER A 142 -10.23 7.65 -21.89
CA SER A 142 -11.08 7.11 -22.95
C SER A 142 -12.54 6.90 -22.55
N TYR A 143 -12.80 6.65 -21.26
CA TYR A 143 -14.11 6.22 -20.80
C TYR A 143 -14.68 7.05 -19.65
N PHE A 144 -13.86 7.76 -18.88
CA PHE A 144 -14.30 8.45 -17.68
C PHE A 144 -14.15 9.97 -17.76
N SER A 145 -13.47 10.53 -18.77
CA SER A 145 -13.20 11.98 -18.89
C SER A 145 -14.46 12.86 -18.87
N ASP A 146 -15.55 12.37 -19.48
CA ASP A 146 -16.80 13.09 -19.63
C ASP A 146 -17.94 12.47 -18.78
N THR A 147 -17.59 11.77 -17.69
CA THR A 147 -18.54 11.13 -16.78
C THR A 147 -18.44 11.70 -15.37
N GLU A 148 -19.40 11.32 -14.52
CA GLU A 148 -19.37 11.64 -13.08
C GLU A 148 -18.36 10.81 -12.29
N THR A 149 -17.82 9.74 -12.89
CA THR A 149 -16.82 8.87 -12.26
C THR A 149 -15.43 9.46 -12.41
N ALA A 150 -14.82 9.88 -11.31
CA ALA A 150 -13.45 10.37 -11.27
C ALA A 150 -12.47 9.26 -10.88
N VAL A 151 -11.46 8.99 -11.72
CA VAL A 151 -10.50 7.90 -11.54
C VAL A 151 -9.11 8.44 -11.28
N ALA A 152 -8.52 8.07 -10.13
CA ALA A 152 -7.16 8.43 -9.76
C ALA A 152 -6.30 7.18 -9.51
N SER A 153 -5.00 7.29 -9.74
CA SER A 153 -4.01 6.32 -9.24
C SER A 153 -3.23 6.91 -8.08
N VAL A 154 -2.85 6.06 -7.12
CA VAL A 154 -2.11 6.46 -5.92
C VAL A 154 -0.89 5.57 -5.73
N ARG A 155 0.25 6.20 -5.48
CA ARG A 155 1.56 5.57 -5.35
C ARG A 155 2.11 5.80 -3.96
N ALA A 156 2.54 4.74 -3.31
CA ALA A 156 3.23 4.80 -2.03
C ALA A 156 4.38 3.81 -2.00
N GLY A 157 5.45 4.14 -1.30
CA GLY A 157 6.61 3.27 -1.08
C GLY A 157 6.67 2.77 0.35
N ASN A 158 7.39 1.72 0.58
CA ASN A 158 7.81 1.09 1.84
C ASN A 158 6.91 1.36 3.06
N VAL A 159 5.66 0.96 2.93
CA VAL A 159 4.64 1.12 3.97
C VAL A 159 4.85 0.05 5.05
N ILE A 160 4.90 0.48 6.32
CA ILE A 160 5.04 -0.38 7.50
C ILE A 160 3.85 -0.20 8.46
N GLY A 161 3.61 -1.21 9.29
CA GLY A 161 2.55 -1.17 10.29
C GLY A 161 2.38 -2.52 10.97
N GLY A 162 1.54 -2.57 11.99
CA GLY A 162 1.20 -3.82 12.65
C GLY A 162 0.34 -4.73 11.79
N GLY A 163 0.51 -6.05 11.96
CA GLY A 163 -0.35 -7.04 11.32
C GLY A 163 0.01 -7.44 9.89
N ASP A 164 1.14 -6.98 9.36
CA ASP A 164 1.71 -7.52 8.12
C ASP A 164 2.51 -8.80 8.44
N TRP A 165 2.09 -9.91 7.86
CA TRP A 165 2.73 -11.22 8.04
C TRP A 165 3.34 -11.76 6.75
N ALA A 166 3.38 -10.96 5.70
CA ALA A 166 3.94 -11.39 4.43
C ALA A 166 5.42 -11.74 4.55
N ALA A 167 5.82 -12.82 3.88
CA ALA A 167 7.21 -13.22 3.76
C ALA A 167 7.99 -12.26 2.85
N ASP A 168 9.31 -12.29 2.96
CA ASP A 168 10.22 -11.50 2.12
C ASP A 168 10.09 -9.98 2.27
N ARG A 169 9.55 -9.51 3.40
CA ARG A 169 9.51 -8.11 3.78
C ARG A 169 10.29 -7.89 5.06
N LEU A 170 11.12 -6.84 5.11
CA LEU A 170 12.03 -6.55 6.22
C LEU A 170 11.33 -6.60 7.58
N VAL A 171 10.36 -5.73 7.81
CA VAL A 171 9.73 -5.58 9.13
C VAL A 171 8.97 -6.85 9.54
N PRO A 172 8.08 -7.43 8.73
CA PRO A 172 7.43 -8.70 9.05
C PRO A 172 8.40 -9.84 9.34
N ASP A 173 9.48 -9.99 8.56
CA ASP A 173 10.48 -11.03 8.75
C ASP A 173 11.18 -10.87 10.10
N MET A 174 11.60 -9.66 10.46
CA MET A 174 12.23 -9.36 11.75
C MET A 174 11.28 -9.60 12.93
N MET A 175 10.00 -9.24 12.80
CA MET A 175 9.01 -9.45 13.85
C MET A 175 8.71 -10.94 14.06
N ARG A 176 8.56 -11.70 12.96
CA ARG A 176 8.38 -13.16 13.05
C ARG A 176 9.58 -13.85 13.69
N ALA A 177 10.79 -13.45 13.29
CA ALA A 177 12.02 -13.99 13.86
C ALA A 177 12.11 -13.71 15.37
N ALA A 178 11.81 -12.48 15.80
CA ALA A 178 11.82 -12.11 17.23
C ALA A 178 10.80 -12.92 18.04
N ILE A 179 9.56 -13.06 17.54
CA ILE A 179 8.52 -13.85 18.19
C ILE A 179 8.92 -15.32 18.28
N GLY A 180 9.58 -15.85 17.25
CA GLY A 180 10.08 -17.23 17.21
C GLY A 180 11.43 -17.45 17.90
N GLY A 181 12.03 -16.42 18.51
CA GLY A 181 13.35 -16.50 19.15
C GLY A 181 14.52 -16.72 18.18
N GLN A 182 14.33 -16.36 16.91
CA GLN A 182 15.30 -16.55 15.81
C GLN A 182 16.03 -15.25 15.48
N THR A 183 17.11 -15.36 14.69
CA THR A 183 17.82 -14.22 14.09
C THR A 183 17.30 -13.99 12.66
N SER A 184 16.98 -12.75 12.33
CA SER A 184 16.54 -12.36 10.98
C SER A 184 17.74 -12.11 10.07
N SER A 185 17.65 -12.49 8.79
CA SER A 185 18.67 -12.25 7.78
C SER A 185 18.33 -11.04 6.92
N LEU A 186 19.25 -10.05 6.86
CA LEU A 186 19.13 -8.84 6.04
C LEU A 186 19.88 -9.01 4.72
N ARG A 187 19.18 -8.79 3.62
CA ARG A 187 19.70 -9.04 2.27
C ARG A 187 20.45 -7.86 1.66
N ASN A 188 19.91 -6.66 1.76
CA ASN A 188 20.44 -5.42 1.16
C ASN A 188 20.49 -4.31 2.22
N PRO A 189 21.47 -4.35 3.15
CA PRO A 189 21.51 -3.45 4.31
C PRO A 189 21.63 -1.97 3.92
N ASP A 190 22.34 -1.66 2.85
CA ASP A 190 22.62 -0.28 2.41
C ASP A 190 21.50 0.33 1.55
N ALA A 191 20.49 -0.45 1.15
CA ALA A 191 19.42 0.02 0.30
C ALA A 191 18.54 1.06 1.00
N VAL A 192 18.45 2.27 0.42
CA VAL A 192 17.66 3.40 0.96
C VAL A 192 16.23 3.32 0.46
N ARG A 193 15.26 3.44 1.38
CA ARG A 193 13.82 3.39 1.08
C ARG A 193 13.06 4.51 1.78
N PRO A 194 11.95 4.98 1.19
CA PRO A 194 11.05 5.97 1.78
C PRO A 194 10.07 5.29 2.74
N TRP A 195 10.45 5.12 4.00
CA TRP A 195 9.66 4.41 5.00
C TRP A 195 8.56 5.27 5.59
N GLN A 196 7.33 4.72 5.64
CA GLN A 196 6.21 5.44 6.27
C GLN A 196 5.22 4.47 6.94
N HIS A 197 4.49 4.96 7.95
CA HIS A 197 3.42 4.18 8.57
C HIS A 197 2.22 4.04 7.63
N VAL A 198 1.53 2.90 7.67
CA VAL A 198 0.38 2.59 6.80
C VAL A 198 -0.74 3.64 6.88
N LEU A 199 -0.93 4.28 8.02
CA LEU A 199 -1.94 5.31 8.20
C LEU A 199 -1.64 6.60 7.43
N GLU A 200 -0.38 6.85 7.05
CA GLU A 200 -0.01 8.01 6.23
C GLU A 200 -0.64 7.94 4.82
N PRO A 201 -0.29 6.95 3.98
CA PRO A 201 -0.89 6.88 2.66
C PRO A 201 -2.40 6.65 2.71
N LEU A 202 -2.91 5.87 3.67
CA LEU A 202 -4.36 5.67 3.82
C LEU A 202 -5.10 6.97 4.10
N SER A 203 -4.52 7.88 4.90
CA SER A 203 -5.12 9.21 5.11
C SER A 203 -5.17 10.03 3.83
N GLY A 204 -4.11 9.98 3.02
CA GLY A 204 -4.05 10.63 1.73
C GLY A 204 -5.07 10.06 0.73
N TYR A 205 -5.23 8.74 0.72
CA TYR A 205 -6.23 8.07 -0.15
C TYR A 205 -7.66 8.49 0.22
N LEU A 206 -7.98 8.58 1.50
CA LEU A 206 -9.30 9.03 1.96
C LEU A 206 -9.54 10.51 1.62
N MET A 207 -8.55 11.38 1.82
CA MET A 207 -8.65 12.79 1.41
C MET A 207 -8.85 12.93 -0.10
N LEU A 208 -8.09 12.15 -0.90
CA LEU A 208 -8.27 12.15 -2.35
C LEU A 208 -9.64 11.63 -2.77
N ALA A 209 -10.14 10.56 -2.13
CA ALA A 209 -11.49 10.05 -2.39
C ALA A 209 -12.57 11.10 -2.13
N GLU A 210 -12.43 11.89 -1.07
CA GLU A 210 -13.32 13.00 -0.73
C GLU A 210 -13.31 14.06 -1.84
N HIS A 211 -12.14 14.49 -2.32
CA HIS A 211 -12.00 15.42 -3.44
C HIS A 211 -12.49 14.84 -4.77
N LEU A 212 -12.29 13.56 -5.05
CA LEU A 212 -12.85 12.94 -6.25
C LEU A 212 -14.39 12.94 -6.24
N CYS A 213 -15.02 12.82 -5.06
CA CYS A 213 -16.46 12.93 -4.94
C CYS A 213 -16.98 14.38 -5.03
N SER A 214 -16.26 15.38 -4.50
CA SER A 214 -16.70 16.77 -4.45
C SER A 214 -16.30 17.58 -5.69
N ASP A 215 -15.06 17.38 -6.18
CA ASP A 215 -14.44 18.20 -7.23
C ASP A 215 -14.23 17.42 -8.53
N GLY A 216 -14.49 16.11 -8.51
CA GLY A 216 -14.55 15.24 -9.67
C GLY A 216 -13.26 15.18 -10.49
N GLN A 217 -13.40 15.46 -11.78
CA GLN A 217 -12.32 15.34 -12.78
C GLN A 217 -11.09 16.24 -12.48
N ALA A 218 -11.21 17.28 -11.69
CA ALA A 218 -10.10 18.15 -11.30
C ALA A 218 -9.02 17.43 -10.50
N PHE A 219 -9.37 16.32 -9.85
CA PHE A 219 -8.45 15.46 -9.07
C PHE A 219 -8.22 14.08 -9.70
N ALA A 220 -8.84 13.79 -10.86
CA ALA A 220 -8.72 12.52 -11.57
C ALA A 220 -7.36 12.40 -12.27
N GLU A 221 -6.30 12.18 -11.49
CA GLU A 221 -4.92 12.04 -11.98
C GLU A 221 -4.10 11.11 -11.08
N ALA A 222 -2.78 11.02 -11.32
CA ALA A 222 -1.88 10.25 -10.48
C ALA A 222 -1.39 11.07 -9.27
N TRP A 223 -1.19 10.42 -8.13
CA TRP A 223 -0.79 11.05 -6.87
C TRP A 223 0.27 10.24 -6.14
N ASN A 224 1.32 10.90 -5.67
CA ASN A 224 2.35 10.32 -4.81
C ASN A 224 2.06 10.62 -3.34
N PHE A 225 2.20 9.57 -2.50
CA PHE A 225 2.09 9.67 -1.03
C PHE A 225 3.32 9.02 -0.40
N GLY A 226 4.26 9.82 0.03
CA GLY A 226 5.53 9.38 0.62
C GLY A 226 5.87 10.15 1.89
N PRO A 227 6.84 9.66 2.65
CA PRO A 227 7.32 10.32 3.87
C PRO A 227 8.08 11.60 3.56
N ALA A 228 8.43 12.33 4.61
CA ALA A 228 9.41 13.40 4.49
C ALA A 228 10.78 12.85 4.02
N ASP A 229 11.57 13.67 3.33
CA ASP A 229 12.91 13.29 2.82
C ASP A 229 13.86 12.78 3.92
N THR A 230 13.69 13.28 5.15
CA THR A 230 14.44 12.85 6.34
C THR A 230 14.17 11.39 6.72
N ASP A 231 13.08 10.82 6.28
CA ASP A 231 12.64 9.46 6.60
C ASP A 231 13.01 8.42 5.52
N ALA A 232 13.73 8.85 4.48
CA ALA A 232 14.43 7.95 3.58
C ALA A 232 15.69 7.42 4.27
N ARG A 233 15.67 6.16 4.70
CA ARG A 233 16.71 5.53 5.51
C ARG A 233 17.15 4.18 4.95
N PRO A 234 18.43 3.80 5.17
CA PRO A 234 18.93 2.47 4.84
C PRO A 234 18.23 1.36 5.64
N VAL A 235 18.21 0.16 5.08
CA VAL A 235 17.61 -1.04 5.70
C VAL A 235 18.28 -1.38 7.04
N ASP A 236 19.60 -1.29 7.15
CA ASP A 236 20.35 -1.54 8.38
C ASP A 236 20.00 -0.56 9.51
N TRP A 237 19.78 0.71 9.16
CA TRP A 237 19.32 1.72 10.13
C TRP A 237 17.95 1.35 10.71
N ILE A 238 17.01 0.89 9.86
CA ILE A 238 15.69 0.41 10.29
C ILE A 238 15.85 -0.79 11.23
N ALA A 239 16.65 -1.77 10.85
CA ALA A 239 16.90 -2.97 11.64
C ALA A 239 17.50 -2.63 13.02
N GLY A 240 18.48 -1.72 13.06
CA GLY A 240 19.08 -1.22 14.30
C GLY A 240 18.07 -0.51 15.21
N LYS A 241 17.19 0.34 14.63
CA LYS A 241 16.12 1.00 15.40
C LYS A 241 15.09 0.02 15.95
N LEU A 242 14.66 -0.96 15.16
CA LEU A 242 13.74 -2.00 15.62
C LEU A 242 14.35 -2.83 16.77
N ALA A 243 15.64 -3.21 16.67
CA ALA A 243 16.34 -3.93 17.71
C ALA A 243 16.49 -3.09 19.01
N ALA A 244 16.68 -1.79 18.88
CA ALA A 244 16.70 -0.88 20.05
C ALA A 244 15.33 -0.76 20.73
N LEU A 245 14.23 -0.83 19.97
CA LEU A 245 12.86 -0.78 20.52
C LEU A 245 12.42 -2.11 21.12
N TRP A 246 12.93 -3.23 20.63
CA TRP A 246 12.60 -4.56 21.13
C TRP A 246 13.82 -5.48 21.14
N THR A 247 14.36 -5.76 22.30
CA THR A 247 15.64 -6.47 22.51
C THR A 247 15.63 -7.94 22.03
N ASP A 248 14.46 -8.53 21.77
CA ASP A 248 14.36 -9.87 21.20
C ASP A 248 14.63 -9.88 19.67
N ILE A 249 14.60 -8.71 19.02
CA ILE A 249 14.94 -8.56 17.60
C ILE A 249 16.44 -8.69 17.45
N ARG A 250 16.86 -9.75 16.77
CA ARG A 250 18.27 -10.02 16.37
C ARG A 250 18.34 -10.15 14.87
N TRP A 251 19.40 -9.63 14.29
CA TRP A 251 19.60 -9.69 12.85
C TRP A 251 21.08 -9.86 12.48
N GLU A 252 21.34 -10.41 11.31
CA GLU A 252 22.64 -10.53 10.68
C GLU A 252 22.52 -10.25 9.17
N THR A 253 23.64 -9.91 8.52
CA THR A 253 23.63 -9.64 7.07
C THR A 253 23.77 -10.94 6.29
N ASP A 254 22.91 -11.14 5.30
CA ASP A 254 23.00 -12.22 4.33
C ASP A 254 24.07 -11.87 3.27
N GLY A 255 25.14 -12.66 3.22
CA GLY A 255 26.20 -12.51 2.23
C GLY A 255 25.91 -13.18 0.87
N SER A 256 24.72 -13.75 0.66
CA SER A 256 24.36 -14.43 -0.58
C SER A 256 24.00 -13.46 -1.71
N THR A 257 24.24 -13.89 -2.97
CA THR A 257 23.81 -13.10 -4.14
C THR A 257 22.28 -13.03 -4.19
N GLN A 258 21.75 -11.82 -4.24
CA GLN A 258 20.31 -11.53 -4.28
C GLN A 258 19.88 -11.12 -5.70
N PRO A 259 18.60 -11.34 -6.10
CA PRO A 259 18.03 -10.71 -7.29
C PRO A 259 18.20 -9.20 -7.24
N HIS A 260 18.26 -8.57 -8.41
CA HIS A 260 18.39 -7.12 -8.50
C HIS A 260 17.24 -6.42 -7.75
N GLU A 261 17.61 -5.51 -6.87
CA GLU A 261 16.69 -4.62 -6.18
C GLU A 261 17.29 -3.21 -6.19
N ALA A 262 16.51 -2.20 -6.54
CA ALA A 262 16.98 -0.82 -6.63
C ALA A 262 17.64 -0.36 -5.33
N HIS A 263 18.76 0.36 -5.42
CA HIS A 263 19.44 0.91 -4.24
C HIS A 263 18.76 2.16 -3.70
N TYR A 264 18.16 2.96 -4.59
CA TYR A 264 17.61 4.26 -4.22
C TYR A 264 16.26 4.50 -4.91
N LEU A 265 15.26 4.88 -4.12
CA LEU A 265 13.94 5.24 -4.62
C LEU A 265 13.28 6.22 -3.64
N LYS A 266 12.81 7.35 -4.16
CA LYS A 266 12.04 8.37 -3.42
C LYS A 266 10.87 8.87 -4.24
N LEU A 267 9.87 9.44 -3.59
CA LEU A 267 8.73 10.11 -4.20
C LEU A 267 8.78 11.62 -3.95
N ASP A 268 8.50 12.42 -4.98
CA ASP A 268 8.14 13.83 -4.81
C ASP A 268 6.62 13.91 -4.55
N CYS A 269 6.24 14.40 -3.40
CA CYS A 269 4.85 14.53 -2.96
C CYS A 269 4.33 15.97 -3.02
N SER A 270 5.01 16.86 -3.75
CA SER A 270 4.66 18.28 -3.84
C SER A 270 3.22 18.51 -4.31
N ARG A 271 2.72 17.65 -5.20
CA ARG A 271 1.31 17.70 -5.68
C ARG A 271 0.32 17.45 -4.53
N ALA A 272 0.53 16.39 -3.75
CA ALA A 272 -0.32 16.08 -2.60
C ALA A 272 -0.26 17.18 -1.54
N HIS A 273 0.92 17.74 -1.29
CA HIS A 273 1.09 18.85 -0.36
C HIS A 273 0.32 20.10 -0.80
N THR A 274 0.46 20.49 -2.06
CA THR A 274 -0.06 21.79 -2.54
C THR A 274 -1.54 21.76 -2.90
N ARG A 275 -2.05 20.64 -3.42
CA ARG A 275 -3.41 20.56 -3.93
C ARG A 275 -4.39 19.84 -3.01
N LEU A 276 -3.93 18.85 -2.22
CA LEU A 276 -4.75 18.17 -1.22
C LEU A 276 -4.53 18.73 0.19
N GLY A 277 -3.46 19.50 0.43
CA GLY A 277 -3.05 19.87 1.79
C GLY A 277 -2.61 18.66 2.63
N TRP A 278 -2.32 17.53 1.98
CA TRP A 278 -1.83 16.33 2.66
C TRP A 278 -0.33 16.44 2.95
N THR A 279 0.06 16.17 4.19
CA THR A 279 1.46 16.02 4.61
C THR A 279 1.58 14.82 5.54
N PRO A 280 2.71 14.09 5.53
CA PRO A 280 2.94 13.05 6.53
C PRO A 280 3.04 13.66 7.93
N LEU A 281 2.51 12.96 8.94
CA LEU A 281 2.43 13.43 10.32
C LEU A 281 3.27 12.62 11.29
N LEU A 282 3.50 11.33 11.01
CA LEU A 282 4.26 10.43 11.87
C LEU A 282 5.73 10.41 11.45
N PRO A 283 6.66 10.97 12.25
CA PRO A 283 8.09 10.75 12.03
C PRO A 283 8.40 9.25 12.03
N LEU A 284 9.39 8.84 11.26
CA LEU A 284 9.74 7.42 11.08
C LEU A 284 10.00 6.69 12.41
N GLU A 285 10.65 7.33 13.38
CA GLU A 285 10.89 6.71 14.69
C GLU A 285 9.59 6.39 15.43
N GLN A 286 8.57 7.23 15.33
CA GLN A 286 7.25 6.98 15.90
C GLN A 286 6.51 5.88 15.12
N ALA A 287 6.62 5.87 13.79
CA ALA A 287 6.06 4.80 12.94
C ALA A 287 6.64 3.43 13.31
N LEU A 288 7.95 3.34 13.53
CA LEU A 288 8.62 2.13 14.00
C LEU A 288 8.16 1.72 15.40
N SER A 289 8.06 2.67 16.34
CA SER A 289 7.56 2.41 17.69
C SER A 289 6.14 1.84 17.66
N TRP A 290 5.22 2.45 16.92
CA TRP A 290 3.85 1.95 16.80
C TRP A 290 3.78 0.55 16.18
N THR A 291 4.62 0.30 15.18
CA THR A 291 4.72 -1.02 14.56
C THR A 291 5.21 -2.06 15.57
N VAL A 292 6.29 -1.79 16.31
CA VAL A 292 6.82 -2.68 17.34
C VAL A 292 5.80 -2.93 18.46
N ASP A 293 5.12 -1.89 18.93
CA ASP A 293 4.12 -2.00 19.99
C ASP A 293 2.96 -2.93 19.60
N TRP A 294 2.55 -2.88 18.32
CA TRP A 294 1.55 -3.78 17.79
C TRP A 294 2.01 -5.26 17.86
N TYR A 295 3.21 -5.56 17.37
CA TYR A 295 3.74 -6.94 17.38
C TYR A 295 4.04 -7.44 18.78
N ARG A 296 4.51 -6.58 19.69
CA ARG A 296 4.67 -6.92 21.11
C ARG A 296 3.34 -7.22 21.81
N THR A 297 2.28 -6.50 21.42
CA THR A 297 0.92 -6.76 21.91
C THR A 297 0.46 -8.16 21.47
N TYR A 298 0.68 -8.49 20.19
CA TYR A 298 0.42 -9.83 19.66
C TYR A 298 1.24 -10.91 20.38
N ALA A 299 2.54 -10.73 20.52
CA ALA A 299 3.43 -11.70 21.18
C ALA A 299 3.05 -12.01 22.64
N ARG A 300 2.42 -11.05 23.32
CA ARG A 300 1.88 -11.21 24.68
C ARG A 300 0.48 -11.85 24.72
N GLY A 301 -0.09 -12.20 23.58
CA GLY A 301 -1.45 -12.74 23.49
C GLY A 301 -2.55 -11.72 23.84
N ALA A 302 -2.25 -10.41 23.76
CA ALA A 302 -3.21 -9.36 24.04
C ALA A 302 -4.05 -9.00 22.80
N ASP A 303 -5.13 -8.24 23.01
CA ASP A 303 -6.09 -7.87 21.96
C ASP A 303 -5.48 -6.89 20.94
N VAL A 304 -5.14 -7.40 19.75
CA VAL A 304 -4.57 -6.58 18.67
C VAL A 304 -5.62 -5.72 17.97
N ARG A 305 -6.90 -6.04 18.04
CA ARG A 305 -7.97 -5.17 17.54
C ARG A 305 -7.99 -3.86 18.31
N LYS A 306 -7.82 -3.94 19.64
CA LYS A 306 -7.79 -2.76 20.50
C LYS A 306 -6.63 -1.83 20.15
N ILE A 307 -5.40 -2.36 20.03
CA ILE A 307 -4.26 -1.51 19.68
C ILE A 307 -4.37 -0.96 18.26
N THR A 308 -4.92 -1.73 17.30
CA THR A 308 -5.18 -1.24 15.94
C THR A 308 -6.14 -0.05 15.97
N GLY A 309 -7.27 -0.18 16.68
CA GLY A 309 -8.23 0.92 16.86
C GLY A 309 -7.60 2.15 17.52
N GLN A 310 -6.83 1.94 18.59
CA GLN A 310 -6.14 3.04 19.29
C GLN A 310 -5.14 3.79 18.39
N GLN A 311 -4.38 3.08 17.54
CA GLN A 311 -3.46 3.73 16.58
C GLN A 311 -4.22 4.54 15.53
N ILE A 312 -5.36 4.04 15.04
CA ILE A 312 -6.22 4.77 14.11
C ILE A 312 -6.79 6.04 14.77
N GLU A 313 -7.28 5.94 16.00
CA GLU A 313 -7.80 7.09 16.76
C GLU A 313 -6.71 8.13 17.01
N ASN A 314 -5.56 7.73 17.54
CA ASN A 314 -4.41 8.61 17.78
C ASN A 314 -3.97 9.33 16.49
N TYR A 315 -3.89 8.61 15.37
CA TYR A 315 -3.54 9.22 14.08
C TYR A 315 -4.60 10.22 13.62
N SER A 316 -5.88 9.89 13.82
CA SER A 316 -7.00 10.78 13.46
C SER A 316 -6.97 12.07 14.27
N GLU A 317 -6.58 12.01 15.55
CA GLU A 317 -6.40 13.20 16.40
C GLU A 317 -5.22 14.06 15.92
N LEU A 318 -4.08 13.44 15.57
CA LEU A 318 -2.95 14.16 14.98
C LEU A 318 -3.36 14.88 13.69
N ARG A 319 -4.14 14.23 12.82
CA ARG A 319 -4.62 14.82 11.56
C ARG A 319 -5.59 15.98 11.80
N LYS A 320 -6.45 15.92 12.83
CA LYS A 320 -7.31 17.03 13.21
C LYS A 320 -6.53 18.23 13.75
N ALA A 321 -5.49 17.98 14.53
CA ALA A 321 -4.66 19.03 15.11
C ALA A 321 -3.74 19.72 14.08
N SER A 322 -3.49 19.12 12.93
CA SER A 322 -2.68 19.67 11.85
C SER A 322 -3.46 20.55 10.86
N LYS A 323 -4.78 20.58 10.95
CA LYS A 323 -5.68 21.48 10.18
C LYS A 323 -5.83 22.81 10.88
#